data_7a1487ebccd0269308523aed0ef1ca40
#
_entry.id   7a1487ebccd0269308523aed0ef1ca40
#
_cell.length_a   1.000
_cell.length_b   1.000
_cell.length_c   1.000
_cell.angle_alpha   90.00
_cell.angle_beta   90.00
_cell.angle_gamma   90.00
#
_symmetry.space_group_name_H-M   'P 1'
#
loop_
_entity.id
_entity.type
_entity.pdbx_description
1 polymer ?
#
loop_
_entity_poly.entity_id
_entity_poly.type
_entity_poly.pdbx_seq_one_letter_code
_entity_poly.pdbx_strand_id
1 'polypeptide(L)'
;KVDTMHHYREWFNYCENSVLNAKFLELPFEGEDISMIIALPNEKEGLASLENQIEKVFAPQNFTNEFLNVALPKFKVESTLELKSTLKNLGVEKAFNETEADLSGIAGDKGDLVISDALQKTYIDVEEGGVEAAAATYVVVEATMSAPFPPKFEPEPKEFIADHPFIFYIKAKDFIIFAGRVSELSH
;
A
#
# COMPACT_ATOMS: atom_id res chain seq x y z
N LYS A 1 18.96 12.62 4.41
CA LYS A 1 18.91 11.98 3.09
C LYS A 1 18.18 10.69 3.28
N VAL A 2 17.00 10.57 2.70
CA VAL A 2 16.16 9.37 2.84
C VAL A 2 16.66 8.32 1.84
N ASP A 3 16.79 7.08 2.29
CA ASP A 3 17.08 5.95 1.40
C ASP A 3 15.89 5.73 0.48
N THR A 4 16.12 5.80 -0.81
CA THR A 4 15.08 5.80 -1.84
C THR A 4 15.33 4.67 -2.82
N MET A 5 14.32 3.88 -3.06
CA MET A 5 14.28 2.86 -4.10
C MET A 5 13.98 3.51 -5.45
N HIS A 6 14.66 3.06 -6.50
CA HIS A 6 14.51 3.62 -7.84
C HIS A 6 14.24 2.53 -8.86
N HIS A 7 13.23 2.75 -9.70
CA HIS A 7 13.00 1.99 -10.92
C HIS A 7 13.00 2.95 -12.10
N TYR A 8 13.79 2.66 -13.10
CA TYR A 8 13.96 3.53 -14.24
C TYR A 8 13.45 2.87 -15.50
N ARG A 9 12.56 3.56 -16.24
CA ARG A 9 12.08 3.14 -17.55
C ARG A 9 11.43 1.76 -17.52
N GLU A 10 10.48 1.58 -16.60
CA GLU A 10 9.73 0.35 -16.41
C GLU A 10 8.22 0.58 -16.55
N TRP A 11 7.49 -0.49 -16.85
CA TRP A 11 6.04 -0.44 -16.99
C TRP A 11 5.34 -0.75 -15.67
N PHE A 12 4.45 0.15 -15.25
CA PHE A 12 3.67 0.00 -14.04
C PHE A 12 2.19 0.30 -14.28
N ASN A 13 1.32 -0.27 -13.45
CA ASN A 13 -0.05 0.15 -13.35
C ASN A 13 -0.12 1.51 -12.64
N TYR A 14 -0.56 2.52 -13.37
CA TYR A 14 -0.55 3.91 -12.94
C TYR A 14 -1.86 4.61 -13.28
N CYS A 15 -2.26 5.57 -12.46
CA CYS A 15 -3.43 6.39 -12.68
C CYS A 15 -3.20 7.82 -12.17
N GLU A 16 -3.64 8.82 -12.93
CA GLU A 16 -3.78 10.20 -12.48
C GLU A 16 -5.26 10.49 -12.21
N ASN A 17 -5.59 10.83 -10.97
CA ASN A 17 -6.95 11.15 -10.57
C ASN A 17 -7.07 12.66 -10.33
N SER A 18 -7.68 13.37 -11.29
CA SER A 18 -7.85 14.82 -11.22
C SER A 18 -8.83 15.27 -10.14
N VAL A 19 -9.79 14.43 -9.75
CA VAL A 19 -10.77 14.75 -8.69
C VAL A 19 -10.11 14.76 -7.32
N LEU A 20 -9.18 13.83 -7.11
CA LEU A 20 -8.38 13.73 -5.88
C LEU A 20 -7.12 14.58 -5.94
N ASN A 21 -6.77 15.12 -7.11
CA ASN A 21 -5.51 15.79 -7.39
C ASN A 21 -4.30 14.93 -6.93
N ALA A 22 -4.29 13.67 -7.35
CA ALA A 22 -3.32 12.68 -6.91
C ALA A 22 -2.93 11.69 -8.00
N LYS A 23 -1.76 11.10 -7.84
CA LYS A 23 -1.22 10.00 -8.65
C LYS A 23 -1.33 8.71 -7.86
N PHE A 24 -1.64 7.62 -8.55
CA PHE A 24 -1.72 6.29 -7.96
C PHE A 24 -0.77 5.35 -8.70
N LEU A 25 0.01 4.63 -7.93
CA LEU A 25 0.93 3.60 -8.41
C LEU A 25 0.55 2.26 -7.78
N GLU A 26 0.40 1.22 -8.58
CA GLU A 26 0.16 -0.13 -8.10
C GLU A 26 1.44 -0.95 -8.24
N LEU A 27 1.86 -1.53 -7.12
CA LEU A 27 3.03 -2.40 -6.98
C LEU A 27 2.55 -3.81 -6.63
N PRO A 28 2.56 -4.77 -7.56
CA PRO A 28 2.15 -6.13 -7.27
C PRO A 28 3.17 -6.83 -6.37
N PHE A 29 2.69 -7.67 -5.45
CA PHE A 29 3.51 -8.64 -4.72
C PHE A 29 3.63 -9.93 -5.53
N GLU A 30 4.57 -10.78 -5.15
CA GLU A 30 4.66 -12.11 -5.72
C GLU A 30 3.35 -12.88 -5.51
N GLY A 31 2.80 -13.45 -6.58
CA GLY A 31 1.51 -14.16 -6.55
C GLY A 31 0.32 -13.25 -6.77
N GLU A 32 0.11 -12.74 -7.95
CA GLU A 32 -0.96 -11.98 -8.63
C GLU A 32 -2.19 -11.43 -7.86
N ASP A 33 -2.47 -11.89 -6.63
CA ASP A 33 -3.68 -11.57 -5.88
C ASP A 33 -3.51 -10.40 -4.89
N ILE A 34 -2.28 -9.97 -4.63
CA ILE A 34 -1.98 -8.92 -3.63
C ILE A 34 -1.17 -7.80 -4.28
N SER A 35 -1.56 -6.57 -4.02
CA SER A 35 -0.80 -5.40 -4.46
C SER A 35 -0.79 -4.29 -3.41
N MET A 36 0.28 -3.50 -3.39
CA MET A 36 0.34 -2.24 -2.67
C MET A 36 0.01 -1.10 -3.62
N ILE A 37 -0.88 -0.22 -3.21
CA ILE A 37 -1.18 1.01 -3.94
C ILE A 37 -0.62 2.17 -3.14
N ILE A 38 0.10 3.05 -3.84
CA ILE A 38 0.58 4.32 -3.32
C ILE A 38 -0.29 5.43 -3.90
N ALA A 39 -0.94 6.21 -3.05
CA ALA A 39 -1.69 7.40 -3.43
C ALA A 39 -0.90 8.65 -3.04
N LEU A 40 -0.27 9.27 -4.01
CA LEU A 40 0.59 10.44 -3.85
C LEU A 40 -0.16 11.70 -4.26
N PRO A 41 -0.42 12.65 -3.35
CA PRO A 41 -1.02 13.92 -3.74
C PRO A 41 -0.08 14.70 -4.68
N ASN A 42 -0.61 15.47 -5.62
CA ASN A 42 0.23 16.31 -6.49
C ASN A 42 0.86 17.48 -5.72
N GLU A 43 0.23 17.90 -4.63
CA GLU A 43 0.72 18.97 -3.77
C GLU A 43 1.43 18.40 -2.54
N LYS A 44 2.56 18.98 -2.15
CA LYS A 44 3.36 18.52 -1.01
C LYS A 44 2.58 18.48 0.31
N GLU A 45 1.66 19.41 0.51
CA GLU A 45 0.78 19.49 1.67
C GLU A 45 -0.59 18.86 1.43
N GLY A 46 -0.74 18.07 0.37
CA GLY A 46 -2.01 17.51 -0.07
C GLY A 46 -2.52 16.30 0.71
N LEU A 47 -1.75 15.75 1.65
CA LEU A 47 -2.12 14.54 2.40
C LEU A 47 -3.48 14.69 3.09
N ALA A 48 -3.73 15.80 3.79
CA ALA A 48 -4.98 16.04 4.49
C ALA A 48 -6.20 16.08 3.55
N SER A 49 -6.02 16.52 2.32
CA SER A 49 -7.08 16.51 1.30
C SER A 49 -7.45 15.08 0.90
N LEU A 50 -6.46 14.19 0.79
CA LEU A 50 -6.70 12.76 0.52
C LEU A 50 -7.38 12.08 1.71
N GLU A 51 -6.93 12.36 2.93
CA GLU A 51 -7.54 11.79 4.15
C GLU A 51 -9.01 12.18 4.29
N ASN A 52 -9.37 13.41 3.98
CA ASN A 52 -10.77 13.87 3.98
C ASN A 52 -11.63 13.21 2.90
N GLN A 53 -11.03 12.57 1.92
CA GLN A 53 -11.70 11.87 0.82
C GLN A 53 -11.31 10.39 0.76
N ILE A 54 -11.00 9.79 1.90
CA ILE A 54 -10.41 8.44 2.00
C ILE A 54 -11.27 7.37 1.31
N GLU A 55 -12.57 7.49 1.33
CA GLU A 55 -13.48 6.58 0.63
C GLU A 55 -13.24 6.59 -0.89
N LYS A 56 -12.93 7.76 -1.47
CA LYS A 56 -12.60 7.87 -2.90
C LYS A 56 -11.18 7.38 -3.20
N VAL A 57 -10.25 7.55 -2.24
CA VAL A 57 -8.89 7.03 -2.37
C VAL A 57 -8.92 5.49 -2.44
N PHE A 58 -9.77 4.87 -1.62
CA PHE A 58 -9.92 3.42 -1.55
C PHE A 58 -10.86 2.84 -2.62
N ALA A 59 -11.61 3.67 -3.31
CA ALA A 59 -12.44 3.23 -4.43
C ALA A 59 -11.56 2.70 -5.58
N PRO A 60 -12.08 1.81 -6.44
CA PRO A 60 -11.36 1.33 -7.60
C PRO A 60 -10.86 2.49 -8.48
N GLN A 61 -9.56 2.47 -8.80
CA GLN A 61 -8.93 3.45 -9.68
C GLN A 61 -8.80 2.90 -11.10
N ASN A 62 -8.81 3.80 -12.09
CA ASN A 62 -8.67 3.43 -13.49
C ASN A 62 -7.19 3.31 -13.88
N PHE A 63 -6.55 2.25 -13.45
CA PHE A 63 -5.14 2.00 -13.78
C PHE A 63 -4.95 1.72 -15.27
N THR A 64 -3.88 2.27 -15.81
CA THR A 64 -3.34 1.98 -17.14
C THR A 64 -1.88 1.57 -17.00
N ASN A 65 -1.41 0.73 -17.92
CA ASN A 65 -0.01 0.35 -17.94
C ASN A 65 0.80 1.50 -18.58
N GLU A 66 1.65 2.15 -17.79
CA GLU A 66 2.39 3.35 -18.18
C GLU A 66 3.90 3.15 -17.97
N PHE A 67 4.67 3.82 -18.80
CA PHE A 67 6.13 3.79 -18.74
C PHE A 67 6.62 4.87 -17.79
N LEU A 68 7.23 4.47 -16.65
CA LEU A 68 7.54 5.35 -15.53
C LEU A 68 9.02 5.31 -15.12
N ASN A 69 9.45 6.43 -14.53
CA ASN A 69 10.53 6.47 -13.55
C ASN A 69 9.88 6.56 -12.16
N VAL A 70 10.18 5.63 -11.29
CA VAL A 70 9.65 5.58 -9.93
C VAL A 70 10.75 5.84 -8.93
N ALA A 71 10.51 6.75 -7.99
CA ALA A 71 11.32 6.96 -6.80
C ALA A 71 10.42 6.86 -5.56
N LEU A 72 10.60 5.81 -4.76
CA LEU A 72 9.83 5.55 -3.55
C LEU A 72 10.79 5.43 -2.36
N PRO A 73 10.61 6.21 -1.29
CA PRO A 73 11.43 6.08 -0.09
C PRO A 73 11.25 4.72 0.55
N LYS A 74 12.30 4.17 1.15
CA LYS A 74 12.16 3.06 2.09
C LYS A 74 11.47 3.57 3.33
N PHE A 75 10.53 2.83 3.84
CA PHE A 75 9.82 3.23 5.06
C PHE A 75 9.41 2.05 5.91
N LYS A 76 9.36 2.29 7.21
CA LYS A 76 8.86 1.36 8.22
C LYS A 76 7.71 2.02 8.95
N VAL A 77 6.63 1.29 9.12
CA VAL A 77 5.47 1.75 9.90
C VAL A 77 5.16 0.72 10.96
N GLU A 78 5.16 1.17 12.20
CA GLU A 78 4.68 0.40 13.35
C GLU A 78 3.43 1.08 13.92
N SER A 79 2.43 0.31 14.22
CA SER A 79 1.20 0.79 14.84
C SER A 79 0.71 -0.17 15.91
N THR A 80 0.21 0.37 17.00
CA THR A 80 -0.50 -0.38 18.03
C THR A 80 -1.88 0.24 18.20
N LEU A 81 -2.92 -0.53 17.95
CA LEU A 81 -4.30 -0.12 18.07
C LEU A 81 -4.95 -0.81 19.28
N GLU A 82 -5.59 0.00 20.13
CA GLU A 82 -6.48 -0.51 21.17
C GLU A 82 -7.88 -0.72 20.58
N LEU A 83 -8.24 -1.98 20.40
CA LEU A 83 -9.48 -2.34 19.69
C LEU A 83 -10.69 -2.47 20.60
N LYS A 84 -10.52 -2.48 21.94
CA LYS A 84 -11.62 -2.72 22.90
C LYS A 84 -12.80 -1.77 22.69
N SER A 85 -12.55 -0.47 22.59
CA SER A 85 -13.60 0.54 22.35
C SER A 85 -14.24 0.38 20.98
N THR A 86 -13.43 0.14 19.96
CA THR A 86 -13.91 -0.07 18.58
C THR A 86 -14.78 -1.31 18.48
N LEU A 87 -14.35 -2.43 19.07
CA LEU A 87 -15.11 -3.68 19.08
C LEU A 87 -16.44 -3.53 19.83
N LYS A 88 -16.45 -2.80 20.95
CA LYS A 88 -17.69 -2.47 21.66
C LYS A 88 -18.66 -1.64 20.80
N ASN A 89 -18.15 -0.63 20.11
CA ASN A 89 -18.95 0.20 19.19
C ASN A 89 -19.51 -0.61 18.01
N LEU A 90 -18.82 -1.69 17.62
CA LEU A 90 -19.29 -2.64 16.60
C LEU A 90 -20.24 -3.71 17.14
N GLY A 91 -20.61 -3.63 18.43
CA GLY A 91 -21.58 -4.54 19.08
C GLY A 91 -20.96 -5.76 19.75
N VAL A 92 -19.63 -5.86 19.85
CA VAL A 92 -18.95 -6.92 20.60
C VAL A 92 -18.83 -6.49 22.06
N GLU A 93 -19.91 -6.55 22.81
CA GLU A 93 -19.95 -6.06 24.21
C GLU A 93 -19.75 -7.18 25.23
N LYS A 94 -20.44 -8.31 25.05
CA LYS A 94 -20.51 -9.40 26.05
C LYS A 94 -19.15 -9.95 26.43
N ALA A 95 -18.25 -10.09 25.48
CA ALA A 95 -16.90 -10.64 25.71
C ALA A 95 -16.06 -9.79 26.68
N PHE A 96 -16.42 -8.51 26.84
CA PHE A 96 -15.73 -7.55 27.71
C PHE A 96 -16.52 -7.26 29.00
N ASN A 97 -17.64 -7.95 29.24
CA ASN A 97 -18.50 -7.76 30.40
C ASN A 97 -18.33 -8.96 31.37
N GLU A 98 -17.87 -8.70 32.59
CA GLU A 98 -17.58 -9.72 33.60
C GLU A 98 -18.78 -10.61 33.91
N THR A 99 -20.02 -10.10 33.79
CA THR A 99 -21.23 -10.85 34.12
C THR A 99 -21.85 -11.60 32.94
N GLU A 100 -21.52 -11.20 31.72
CA GLU A 100 -22.10 -11.74 30.49
C GLU A 100 -21.15 -12.58 29.66
N ALA A 101 -19.82 -12.43 29.89
CA ALA A 101 -18.82 -13.18 29.17
C ALA A 101 -18.98 -14.68 29.39
N ASP A 102 -18.94 -15.41 28.29
CA ASP A 102 -18.90 -16.87 28.30
C ASP A 102 -17.68 -17.33 27.47
N LEU A 103 -16.57 -17.50 28.15
CA LEU A 103 -15.32 -18.00 27.59
C LEU A 103 -14.98 -19.39 28.11
N SER A 104 -16.01 -20.13 28.55
CA SER A 104 -15.86 -21.49 29.10
C SER A 104 -15.25 -22.50 28.12
N GLY A 105 -15.27 -22.19 26.81
CA GLY A 105 -14.55 -22.94 25.80
C GLY A 105 -13.00 -22.84 25.90
N ILE A 106 -12.49 -21.87 26.66
CA ILE A 106 -11.07 -21.69 26.92
C ILE A 106 -10.71 -22.35 28.26
N ALA A 107 -11.35 -21.92 29.35
CA ALA A 107 -11.19 -22.50 30.69
C ALA A 107 -12.31 -22.02 31.64
N GLY A 108 -12.57 -22.77 32.71
CA GLY A 108 -13.53 -22.41 33.75
C GLY A 108 -14.98 -22.51 33.33
N ASP A 109 -15.85 -21.85 34.10
CA ASP A 109 -17.27 -21.73 33.84
C ASP A 109 -17.62 -20.33 33.29
N LYS A 110 -18.89 -20.15 32.88
CA LYS A 110 -19.36 -18.85 32.41
C LYS A 110 -19.19 -17.77 33.50
N GLY A 111 -18.53 -16.69 33.13
CA GLY A 111 -18.22 -15.56 34.00
C GLY A 111 -16.85 -15.64 34.70
N ASP A 112 -16.14 -16.78 34.61
CA ASP A 112 -14.81 -16.90 35.20
C ASP A 112 -13.72 -16.16 34.39
N LEU A 113 -13.95 -16.01 33.10
CA LEU A 113 -13.03 -15.32 32.21
C LEU A 113 -13.73 -14.18 31.46
N VAL A 114 -13.00 -13.09 31.29
CA VAL A 114 -13.40 -11.93 30.50
C VAL A 114 -12.22 -11.42 29.70
N ILE A 115 -12.47 -10.86 28.53
CA ILE A 115 -11.40 -10.18 27.76
C ILE A 115 -11.13 -8.83 28.42
N SER A 116 -9.93 -8.64 28.98
CA SER A 116 -9.52 -7.37 29.57
C SER A 116 -9.22 -6.33 28.52
N ASP A 117 -8.44 -6.70 27.50
CA ASP A 117 -7.96 -5.83 26.44
C ASP A 117 -7.85 -6.56 25.10
N ALA A 118 -8.00 -5.80 24.02
CA ALA A 118 -7.78 -6.27 22.66
C ALA A 118 -6.81 -5.30 21.97
N LEU A 119 -5.63 -5.79 21.64
CA LEU A 119 -4.56 -5.00 21.02
C LEU A 119 -4.20 -5.61 19.67
N GLN A 120 -4.05 -4.75 18.66
CA GLN A 120 -3.48 -5.12 17.38
C GLN A 120 -2.16 -4.39 17.18
N LYS A 121 -1.10 -5.13 16.90
CA LYS A 121 0.17 -4.58 16.46
C LYS A 121 0.36 -4.87 14.97
N THR A 122 0.71 -3.85 14.22
CA THR A 122 1.00 -3.93 12.80
C THR A 122 2.40 -3.41 12.56
N TYR A 123 3.15 -4.13 11.75
CA TYR A 123 4.48 -3.74 11.28
C TYR A 123 4.52 -3.90 9.76
N ILE A 124 4.98 -2.88 9.07
CA ILE A 124 5.20 -2.89 7.63
C ILE A 124 6.61 -2.35 7.38
N ASP A 125 7.40 -3.10 6.63
CA ASP A 125 8.74 -2.73 6.19
C ASP A 125 8.78 -2.78 4.66
N VAL A 126 9.06 -1.65 4.03
CA VAL A 126 9.08 -1.51 2.58
C VAL A 126 10.49 -1.18 2.13
N GLU A 127 11.11 -2.16 1.48
CA GLU A 127 12.47 -2.09 0.94
C GLU A 127 12.59 -2.88 -0.37
N GLU A 128 13.73 -2.80 -1.06
CA GLU A 128 13.92 -3.39 -2.39
C GLU A 128 13.66 -4.91 -2.46
N GLY A 129 13.87 -5.64 -1.37
CA GLY A 129 13.63 -7.09 -1.30
C GLY A 129 12.15 -7.48 -1.21
N GLY A 130 11.24 -6.54 -0.98
CA GLY A 130 9.80 -6.78 -0.80
C GLY A 130 8.96 -6.61 -2.06
N VAL A 131 9.52 -6.02 -3.10
CA VAL A 131 8.89 -5.88 -4.42
C VAL A 131 9.91 -6.42 -5.43
N GLU A 132 9.98 -7.72 -5.59
CA GLU A 132 10.63 -8.27 -6.78
C GLU A 132 9.79 -7.85 -7.99
N ALA A 133 10.16 -6.71 -8.57
CA ALA A 133 9.84 -6.45 -9.95
C ALA A 133 10.34 -7.67 -10.73
N ALA A 134 9.43 -8.36 -11.41
CA ALA A 134 9.79 -9.36 -12.39
C ALA A 134 10.76 -8.66 -13.33
N ALA A 135 12.04 -8.91 -13.15
CA ALA A 135 13.06 -8.48 -14.07
C ALA A 135 12.66 -9.10 -15.40
N ALA A 136 12.10 -8.28 -16.27
CA ALA A 136 11.93 -8.64 -17.65
C ALA A 136 13.32 -9.01 -18.13
N THR A 137 13.59 -10.30 -18.22
CA THR A 137 14.83 -10.82 -18.80
C THR A 137 14.86 -10.31 -20.23
N TYR A 138 15.55 -9.22 -20.45
CA TYR A 138 15.94 -8.79 -21.79
C TYR A 138 16.83 -9.88 -22.34
N VAL A 139 16.24 -10.79 -23.10
CA VAL A 139 17.00 -11.60 -24.01
C VAL A 139 17.44 -10.65 -25.11
N VAL A 140 18.66 -10.13 -24.99
CA VAL A 140 19.36 -9.50 -26.09
C VAL A 140 19.62 -10.62 -27.09
N VAL A 141 18.72 -10.83 -28.02
CA VAL A 141 18.98 -11.57 -29.24
C VAL A 141 19.86 -10.66 -30.09
N GLU A 142 21.16 -10.83 -30.00
CA GLU A 142 22.08 -10.27 -30.99
C GLU A 142 21.74 -10.92 -32.34
N ALA A 143 20.82 -10.30 -33.06
CA ALA A 143 20.58 -10.64 -34.46
C ALA A 143 21.78 -10.11 -35.27
N THR A 144 22.66 -11.02 -35.65
CA THR A 144 23.72 -10.77 -36.64
C THR A 144 23.15 -10.59 -38.05
N MET A 145 22.22 -9.65 -38.21
CA MET A 145 21.66 -9.29 -39.50
C MET A 145 21.74 -7.80 -39.71
N SER A 146 22.48 -7.41 -40.73
CA SER A 146 22.74 -6.04 -41.17
C SER A 146 21.51 -5.37 -41.78
N ALA A 147 20.43 -5.20 -41.01
CA ALA A 147 19.35 -4.29 -41.36
C ALA A 147 19.21 -3.31 -40.20
N PRO A 148 19.20 -1.98 -40.42
CA PRO A 148 18.93 -1.03 -39.38
C PRO A 148 17.46 -1.25 -38.96
N PHE A 149 17.26 -1.86 -37.78
CA PHE A 149 15.94 -1.80 -37.13
C PHE A 149 15.60 -0.33 -36.95
N PRO A 150 14.39 0.11 -37.29
CA PRO A 150 13.94 1.43 -36.92
C PRO A 150 14.08 1.56 -35.40
N PRO A 151 14.57 2.70 -34.88
CA PRO A 151 14.71 2.90 -33.44
C PRO A 151 13.36 2.58 -32.79
N LYS A 152 13.36 1.64 -31.84
CA LYS A 152 12.19 1.42 -30.99
C LYS A 152 11.85 2.78 -30.36
N PHE A 153 10.75 3.36 -30.76
CA PHE A 153 10.27 4.60 -30.18
C PHE A 153 9.73 4.24 -28.78
N GLU A 154 10.60 4.25 -27.80
CA GLU A 154 10.15 4.14 -26.40
C GLU A 154 9.55 5.49 -26.03
N PRO A 155 8.37 5.53 -25.43
CA PRO A 155 7.78 6.78 -24.96
C PRO A 155 8.70 7.40 -23.89
N GLU A 156 8.63 8.72 -23.73
CA GLU A 156 9.28 9.34 -22.59
C GLU A 156 8.61 8.88 -21.30
N PRO A 157 9.36 8.44 -20.27
CA PRO A 157 8.79 7.97 -19.03
C PRO A 157 8.15 9.11 -18.26
N LYS A 158 6.98 8.86 -17.68
CA LYS A 158 6.39 9.75 -16.69
C LYS A 158 7.11 9.63 -15.36
N GLU A 159 6.99 10.62 -14.48
CA GLU A 159 7.65 10.65 -13.19
C GLU A 159 6.66 10.35 -12.06
N PHE A 160 7.01 9.36 -11.22
CA PHE A 160 6.36 9.10 -9.94
C PHE A 160 7.40 9.18 -8.83
N ILE A 161 7.52 10.36 -8.21
CA ILE A 161 8.53 10.65 -7.18
C ILE A 161 7.81 10.92 -5.86
N ALA A 162 7.85 9.96 -4.93
CA ALA A 162 7.24 10.06 -3.62
C ALA A 162 8.19 10.77 -2.64
N ASP A 163 8.39 12.08 -2.83
CA ASP A 163 9.28 12.94 -2.04
C ASP A 163 8.56 13.72 -0.92
N HIS A 164 7.27 13.46 -0.72
CA HIS A 164 6.41 14.13 0.26
C HIS A 164 5.35 13.14 0.80
N PRO A 165 4.57 13.51 1.83
CA PRO A 165 3.63 12.61 2.49
C PRO A 165 2.61 11.98 1.54
N PHE A 166 2.34 10.68 1.73
CA PHE A 166 1.43 9.90 0.90
C PHE A 166 0.62 8.88 1.72
N ILE A 167 -0.44 8.37 1.12
CA ILE A 167 -1.22 7.23 1.63
C ILE A 167 -0.78 5.99 0.89
N PHE A 168 -0.70 4.86 1.60
CA PHE A 168 -0.55 3.55 1.00
C PHE A 168 -1.63 2.59 1.51
N TYR A 169 -1.99 1.62 0.69
CA TYR A 169 -2.84 0.53 1.13
C TYR A 169 -2.49 -0.76 0.39
N ILE A 170 -2.70 -1.88 1.08
CA ILE A 170 -2.50 -3.21 0.53
C ILE A 170 -3.86 -3.83 0.30
N LYS A 171 -4.11 -4.27 -0.92
CA LYS A 171 -5.33 -4.98 -1.28
C LYS A 171 -5.02 -6.43 -1.62
N ALA A 172 -5.95 -7.32 -1.26
CA ALA A 172 -6.01 -8.68 -1.73
C ALA A 172 -7.29 -8.80 -2.58
N LYS A 173 -7.14 -8.92 -3.90
CA LYS A 173 -8.26 -8.80 -4.86
C LYS A 173 -9.02 -7.48 -4.66
N ASP A 174 -10.27 -7.55 -4.21
CA ASP A 174 -11.14 -6.39 -4.00
C ASP A 174 -11.16 -5.89 -2.53
N PHE A 175 -10.42 -6.55 -1.63
CA PHE A 175 -10.43 -6.21 -0.22
C PHE A 175 -9.15 -5.49 0.19
N ILE A 176 -9.30 -4.36 0.88
CA ILE A 176 -8.19 -3.69 1.53
C ILE A 176 -7.93 -4.40 2.86
N ILE A 177 -6.70 -4.93 3.00
CA ILE A 177 -6.26 -5.65 4.20
C ILE A 177 -5.42 -4.80 5.12
N PHE A 178 -4.71 -3.80 4.58
CA PHE A 178 -3.96 -2.81 5.33
C PHE A 178 -4.06 -1.45 4.66
N ALA A 179 -4.07 -0.40 5.48
CA ALA A 179 -3.94 0.97 5.02
C ALA A 179 -3.12 1.78 6.02
N GLY A 180 -2.36 2.72 5.50
CA GLY A 180 -1.53 3.58 6.31
C GLY A 180 -1.14 4.85 5.57
N ARG A 181 -0.41 5.70 6.28
CA ARG A 181 0.17 6.92 5.71
C ARG A 181 1.64 7.04 6.10
N VAL A 182 2.40 7.64 5.23
CA VAL A 182 3.74 8.13 5.50
C VAL A 182 3.64 9.64 5.61
N SER A 183 3.67 10.18 6.82
CA SER A 183 3.51 11.63 7.09
C SER A 183 4.85 12.35 7.21
N GLU A 184 5.91 11.62 7.52
CA GLU A 184 7.27 12.14 7.60
C GLU A 184 8.19 11.16 6.88
N LEU A 185 8.97 11.68 5.94
CA LEU A 185 10.07 10.95 5.35
C LEU A 185 11.27 11.12 6.29
N SER A 186 11.32 10.27 7.33
CA SER A 186 12.36 10.36 8.36
C SER A 186 13.74 10.06 7.79
N HIS A 187 14.68 10.81 8.29
CA HIS A 187 16.11 10.75 7.95
C HIS A 187 16.81 9.60 8.66
#